data_643718bba99f86a557621597c8e07b37
#
_entry.id   643718bba99f86a557621597c8e07b37
#
_cell.length_a   1.000
_cell.length_b   1.000
_cell.length_c   1.000
_cell.angle_alpha   90.00
_cell.angle_beta   90.00
_cell.angle_gamma   90.00
#
_symmetry.space_group_name_H-M   'P 1'
#
loop_
_entity.id
_entity.type
_entity.pdbx_description
1 polymer ?
#
loop_
_entity_poly.entity_id
_entity_poly.type
_entity_poly.pdbx_seq_one_letter_code
_entity_poly.pdbx_strand_id
1 'polypeptide(L)'
;MYEQSWPEGDYRFFQLGFLVDDVIAAAERWARVFGVGPFTVLPRLETACMYRGEESVHEVQIAVSQAGPVQIELIQQLCDRPSVYRDFFPKGGTGLHQLCTVTTHYEDKKAYYTGLGYELTCEIIGRGHRVSYIDTVADFGFFTEVVESSAGFLAQLAQISQTCADWDGVDPVRLLTRDGYRPR
;
A
#
# COMPACT_ATOMS: atom_id res chain seq x y z
N MET A 1 -19.18 15.64 1.21
CA MET A 1 -18.10 15.00 0.44
C MET A 1 -17.59 16.05 -0.53
N TYR A 2 -16.34 16.47 -0.41
CA TYR A 2 -15.78 17.43 -1.35
C TYR A 2 -15.48 16.68 -2.66
N GLU A 3 -16.27 16.95 -3.70
CA GLU A 3 -15.89 16.57 -5.06
C GLU A 3 -14.81 17.55 -5.52
N GLN A 4 -13.58 17.10 -5.50
CA GLN A 4 -12.49 17.83 -6.12
C GLN A 4 -12.46 17.45 -7.60
N SER A 5 -12.68 18.43 -8.49
CA SER A 5 -12.45 18.25 -9.91
C SER A 5 -10.94 18.20 -10.13
N TRP A 6 -10.42 17.00 -10.22
CA TRP A 6 -9.02 16.77 -10.59
C TRP A 6 -8.85 16.93 -12.11
N PRO A 7 -7.70 17.41 -12.57
CA PRO A 7 -7.35 17.22 -13.98
C PRO A 7 -7.44 15.73 -14.29
N GLU A 8 -8.08 15.40 -15.38
CA GLU A 8 -8.51 14.07 -15.78
C GLU A 8 -7.71 12.91 -15.18
N GLY A 9 -8.36 12.18 -14.28
CA GLY A 9 -7.99 10.82 -13.87
C GLY A 9 -6.93 10.66 -12.79
N ASP A 10 -6.14 11.67 -12.40
CA ASP A 10 -4.76 11.37 -12.05
C ASP A 10 -4.26 11.78 -10.66
N TYR A 11 -5.09 12.26 -9.74
CA TYR A 11 -4.59 12.73 -8.44
C TYR A 11 -5.51 12.37 -7.28
N ARG A 12 -5.77 11.08 -7.11
CA ARG A 12 -6.53 10.63 -5.95
C ARG A 12 -5.62 9.86 -5.01
N PHE A 13 -5.32 10.45 -3.86
CA PHE A 13 -4.85 9.65 -2.75
C PHE A 13 -5.98 8.72 -2.31
N PHE A 14 -5.80 7.44 -2.51
CA PHE A 14 -6.82 6.46 -2.17
C PHE A 14 -6.42 5.55 -1.01
N GLN A 15 -5.12 5.52 -0.65
CA GLN A 15 -4.61 4.58 0.34
C GLN A 15 -3.58 5.26 1.25
N LEU A 16 -3.61 4.88 2.52
CA LEU A 16 -2.60 5.18 3.53
C LEU A 16 -1.85 3.89 3.87
N GLY A 17 -0.55 3.87 3.66
CA GLY A 17 0.32 2.75 3.98
C GLY A 17 1.04 2.97 5.31
N PHE A 18 0.89 2.02 6.23
CA PHE A 18 1.53 2.03 7.53
C PHE A 18 2.52 0.89 7.65
N LEU A 19 3.73 1.19 8.07
CA LEU A 19 4.68 0.17 8.48
C LEU A 19 4.34 -0.33 9.88
N VAL A 20 4.37 -1.65 10.04
CA VAL A 20 4.06 -2.33 11.30
C VAL A 20 5.05 -3.47 11.56
N ASP A 21 5.23 -3.82 12.82
CA ASP A 21 6.10 -4.92 13.26
C ASP A 21 5.45 -6.30 13.17
N ASP A 22 4.13 -6.37 13.33
CA ASP A 22 3.29 -7.56 13.17
C ASP A 22 1.99 -7.16 12.48
N VAL A 23 1.83 -7.57 11.22
CA VAL A 23 0.70 -7.19 10.39
C VAL A 23 -0.63 -7.73 10.91
N ILE A 24 -0.62 -8.91 11.53
CA ILE A 24 -1.82 -9.54 12.07
C ILE A 24 -2.27 -8.80 13.34
N ALA A 25 -1.35 -8.62 14.29
CA ALA A 25 -1.64 -7.90 15.53
C ALA A 25 -2.05 -6.44 15.28
N ALA A 26 -1.45 -5.81 14.26
CA ALA A 26 -1.83 -4.46 13.85
C ALA A 26 -3.24 -4.44 13.27
N ALA A 27 -3.60 -5.37 12.37
CA ALA A 27 -4.93 -5.47 11.78
C ALA A 27 -6.02 -5.69 12.86
N GLU A 28 -5.79 -6.59 13.82
CA GLU A 28 -6.69 -6.80 14.97
C GLU A 28 -6.86 -5.52 15.81
N ARG A 29 -5.76 -4.79 16.01
CA ARG A 29 -5.79 -3.52 16.76
C ARG A 29 -6.58 -2.45 16.04
N TRP A 30 -6.38 -2.31 14.72
CA TRP A 30 -7.15 -1.37 13.89
C TRP A 30 -8.64 -1.68 13.91
N ALA A 31 -9.01 -2.96 13.77
CA ALA A 31 -10.41 -3.37 13.82
C ALA A 31 -11.04 -3.05 15.19
N ARG A 32 -10.33 -3.39 16.27
CA ARG A 32 -10.84 -3.17 17.64
C ARG A 32 -10.95 -1.69 18.00
N VAL A 33 -9.99 -0.85 17.60
CA VAL A 33 -9.92 0.56 18.03
C VAL A 33 -10.75 1.47 17.15
N PHE A 34 -10.71 1.25 15.84
CA PHE A 34 -11.33 2.14 14.85
C PHE A 34 -12.55 1.54 14.14
N GLY A 35 -12.87 0.26 14.38
CA GLY A 35 -13.94 -0.42 13.65
C GLY A 35 -13.65 -0.58 12.16
N VAL A 36 -12.39 -0.57 11.76
CA VAL A 36 -11.95 -0.75 10.37
C VAL A 36 -11.69 -2.22 10.11
N GLY A 37 -12.40 -2.81 9.14
CA GLY A 37 -12.27 -4.22 8.81
C GLY A 37 -13.26 -4.69 7.74
N PRO A 38 -13.23 -5.98 7.38
CA PRO A 38 -12.17 -6.92 7.77
C PRO A 38 -10.87 -6.60 7.04
N PHE A 39 -9.74 -6.87 7.67
CA PHE A 39 -8.46 -6.82 6.97
C PHE A 39 -8.23 -8.10 6.17
N THR A 40 -7.97 -7.95 4.90
CA THR A 40 -7.50 -9.02 4.02
C THR A 40 -5.97 -9.10 4.12
N VAL A 41 -5.47 -10.18 4.69
CA VAL A 41 -4.03 -10.45 4.77
C VAL A 41 -3.59 -11.24 3.55
N LEU A 42 -2.71 -10.65 2.76
CA LEU A 42 -2.14 -11.29 1.58
C LEU A 42 -1.12 -12.36 1.99
N PRO A 43 -0.88 -13.39 1.14
CA PRO A 43 0.24 -14.30 1.34
C PRO A 43 1.55 -13.53 1.42
N ARG A 44 2.56 -14.10 2.04
CA ARG A 44 3.93 -13.54 2.02
C ARG A 44 4.39 -13.36 0.58
N LEU A 45 5.00 -12.22 0.33
CA LEU A 45 5.37 -11.79 -1.00
C LEU A 45 6.87 -11.53 -1.06
N GLU A 46 7.60 -12.32 -1.87
CA GLU A 46 8.90 -11.90 -2.39
C GLU A 46 8.68 -10.97 -3.58
N THR A 47 9.23 -9.77 -3.50
CA THR A 47 9.02 -8.72 -4.49
C THR A 47 10.35 -8.22 -5.00
N ALA A 48 10.65 -8.52 -6.26
CA ALA A 48 11.79 -7.95 -6.97
C ALA A 48 11.54 -6.48 -7.28
N CYS A 49 12.55 -5.65 -7.11
CA CYS A 49 12.45 -4.22 -7.34
C CYS A 49 13.81 -3.62 -7.75
N MET A 50 13.76 -2.41 -8.30
CA MET A 50 14.92 -1.52 -8.35
C MET A 50 14.86 -0.62 -7.12
N TYR A 51 15.83 -0.75 -6.22
CA TYR A 51 15.92 0.07 -5.03
C TYR A 51 17.19 0.91 -5.09
N ARG A 52 17.05 2.25 -5.12
CA ARG A 52 18.15 3.23 -5.30
C ARG A 52 19.08 2.90 -6.49
N GLY A 53 18.47 2.46 -7.61
CA GLY A 53 19.18 2.12 -8.84
C GLY A 53 19.81 0.73 -8.86
N GLU A 54 19.66 -0.08 -7.83
CA GLU A 54 20.19 -1.46 -7.75
C GLU A 54 19.07 -2.48 -7.69
N GLU A 55 19.28 -3.65 -8.30
CA GLU A 55 18.35 -4.77 -8.18
C GLU A 55 18.30 -5.27 -6.75
N SER A 56 17.10 -5.44 -6.21
CA SER A 56 16.85 -5.89 -4.86
C SER A 56 15.61 -6.77 -4.78
N VAL A 57 15.44 -7.44 -3.66
CA VAL A 57 14.25 -8.24 -3.35
C VAL A 57 13.83 -7.95 -1.92
N HIS A 58 12.56 -7.60 -1.72
CA HIS A 58 11.98 -7.48 -0.39
C HIS A 58 11.05 -8.66 -0.11
N GLU A 59 11.01 -9.11 1.14
CA GLU A 59 9.99 -10.03 1.62
C GLU A 59 9.05 -9.25 2.53
N VAL A 60 7.77 -9.17 2.15
CA VAL A 60 6.75 -8.43 2.89
C VAL A 60 5.49 -9.26 3.10
N GLN A 61 4.74 -8.93 4.15
CA GLN A 61 3.36 -9.34 4.32
C GLN A 61 2.49 -8.09 4.46
N ILE A 62 1.35 -8.08 3.78
CA ILE A 62 0.49 -6.92 3.67
C ILE A 62 -0.91 -7.30 4.12
N ALA A 63 -1.58 -6.40 4.84
CA ALA A 63 -3.00 -6.47 5.13
C ALA A 63 -3.69 -5.19 4.68
N VAL A 64 -4.83 -5.33 4.01
CA VAL A 64 -5.58 -4.18 3.49
C VAL A 64 -7.03 -4.22 3.96
N SER A 65 -7.58 -3.04 4.24
CA SER A 65 -8.98 -2.82 4.59
C SER A 65 -9.46 -1.47 4.07
N GLN A 66 -10.78 -1.28 3.98
CA GLN A 66 -11.37 -0.02 3.55
C GLN A 66 -11.94 0.74 4.74
N ALA A 67 -11.53 2.00 4.91
CA ALA A 67 -12.02 2.91 5.95
C ALA A 67 -12.77 4.08 5.30
N GLY A 68 -14.03 3.90 4.96
CA GLY A 68 -14.79 4.88 4.19
C GLY A 68 -14.16 5.09 2.81
N PRO A 69 -13.79 6.32 2.42
CA PRO A 69 -13.20 6.60 1.10
C PRO A 69 -11.71 6.25 1.01
N VAL A 70 -11.07 5.86 2.11
CA VAL A 70 -9.63 5.62 2.18
C VAL A 70 -9.35 4.15 2.48
N GLN A 71 -8.44 3.54 1.73
CA GLN A 71 -7.93 2.21 2.04
C GLN A 71 -6.79 2.32 3.07
N ILE A 72 -6.77 1.42 4.02
CA ILE A 72 -5.68 1.25 5.00
C ILE A 72 -4.85 0.05 4.59
N GLU A 73 -3.59 0.27 4.38
CA GLU A 73 -2.60 -0.78 4.11
C GLU A 73 -1.63 -0.89 5.27
N LEU A 74 -1.47 -2.09 5.80
CA LEU A 74 -0.49 -2.42 6.83
C LEU A 74 0.59 -3.27 6.19
N ILE A 75 1.86 -2.88 6.35
CA ILE A 75 3.00 -3.50 5.69
C ILE A 75 3.99 -3.97 6.75
N GLN A 76 4.29 -5.25 6.76
CA GLN A 76 5.37 -5.83 7.56
C GLN A 76 6.48 -6.31 6.63
N GLN A 77 7.68 -5.77 6.78
CA GLN A 77 8.86 -6.34 6.12
C GLN A 77 9.39 -7.52 6.93
N LEU A 78 9.51 -8.68 6.30
CA LEU A 78 9.90 -9.94 6.92
C LEU A 78 11.40 -10.25 6.84
N CYS A 79 12.13 -9.57 5.93
CA CYS A 79 13.57 -9.71 5.77
C CYS A 79 14.34 -8.53 6.39
N ASP A 80 15.66 -8.68 6.54
CA ASP A 80 16.55 -7.63 7.07
C ASP A 80 17.26 -6.82 5.97
N ARG A 81 16.87 -6.97 4.70
CA ARG A 81 17.49 -6.26 3.58
C ARG A 81 17.15 -4.77 3.62
N PRO A 82 18.07 -3.90 3.17
CA PRO A 82 17.75 -2.49 2.92
C PRO A 82 16.57 -2.35 1.96
N SER A 83 15.72 -1.37 2.19
CA SER A 83 14.51 -1.14 1.40
C SER A 83 13.95 0.24 1.65
N VAL A 84 13.05 0.70 0.81
CA VAL A 84 12.28 1.92 1.03
C VAL A 84 11.59 1.93 2.40
N TYR A 85 11.18 0.79 2.93
CA TYR A 85 10.57 0.68 4.25
C TYR A 85 11.57 0.94 5.37
N ARG A 86 12.83 0.44 5.23
CA ARG A 86 13.90 0.60 6.22
C ARG A 86 14.57 1.97 6.17
N ASP A 87 14.44 2.70 5.08
CA ASP A 87 14.92 4.08 4.98
C ASP A 87 14.24 4.98 5.98
N PHE A 88 12.95 4.76 6.19
CA PHE A 88 12.11 5.63 7.01
C PHE A 88 11.93 5.09 8.44
N PHE A 89 11.76 3.77 8.58
CA PHE A 89 11.61 3.12 9.89
C PHE A 89 12.65 2.00 10.06
N PRO A 90 13.45 2.05 11.14
CA PRO A 90 14.32 0.92 11.48
C PRO A 90 13.47 -0.33 11.79
N LYS A 91 14.11 -1.50 11.87
CA LYS A 91 13.43 -2.75 12.23
C LYS A 91 12.65 -2.59 13.54
N GLY A 92 11.37 -2.94 13.52
CA GLY A 92 10.43 -2.76 14.63
C GLY A 92 9.83 -1.35 14.73
N GLY A 93 10.26 -0.40 13.90
CA GLY A 93 9.61 0.91 13.80
C GLY A 93 8.26 0.83 13.11
N THR A 94 7.31 1.64 13.55
CA THR A 94 5.94 1.64 13.04
C THR A 94 5.44 3.07 12.80
N GLY A 95 4.59 3.26 11.80
CA GLY A 95 3.98 4.55 11.53
C GLY A 95 3.52 4.72 10.08
N LEU A 96 2.99 5.89 9.77
CA LEU A 96 2.62 6.25 8.40
C LEU A 96 3.88 6.28 7.53
N HIS A 97 3.88 5.48 6.47
CA HIS A 97 5.00 5.35 5.55
C HIS A 97 4.73 6.07 4.23
N GLN A 98 3.56 5.86 3.62
CA GLN A 98 3.22 6.43 2.33
C GLN A 98 1.77 6.88 2.20
N LEU A 99 1.57 7.84 1.30
CA LEU A 99 0.30 8.11 0.64
C LEU A 99 0.36 7.52 -0.76
N CYS A 100 -0.65 6.74 -1.13
CA CYS A 100 -0.70 6.09 -2.43
C CYS A 100 -1.68 6.77 -3.37
N THR A 101 -1.25 6.98 -4.62
CA THR A 101 -2.07 7.45 -5.73
C THR A 101 -2.06 6.43 -6.87
N VAL A 102 -3.15 6.32 -7.61
CA VAL A 102 -3.27 5.46 -8.78
C VAL A 102 -3.37 6.31 -10.04
N THR A 103 -2.69 5.90 -11.12
CA THR A 103 -2.65 6.65 -12.37
C THR A 103 -2.73 5.74 -13.59
N THR A 104 -3.35 6.22 -14.66
CA THR A 104 -3.29 5.63 -16.00
C THR A 104 -2.08 6.13 -16.81
N HIS A 105 -1.37 7.16 -16.30
CA HIS A 105 -0.22 7.82 -16.92
C HIS A 105 1.04 7.64 -16.06
N TYR A 106 1.42 6.40 -15.82
CA TYR A 106 2.45 6.04 -14.86
C TYR A 106 3.82 6.69 -15.12
N GLU A 107 4.30 6.66 -16.38
CA GLU A 107 5.59 7.26 -16.74
C GLU A 107 5.56 8.80 -16.62
N ASP A 108 4.48 9.42 -17.06
CA ASP A 108 4.32 10.87 -16.96
C ASP A 108 4.29 11.33 -15.49
N LYS A 109 3.66 10.53 -14.63
CA LYS A 109 3.61 10.81 -13.21
C LYS A 109 4.97 10.70 -12.53
N LYS A 110 5.74 9.65 -12.87
CA LYS A 110 7.13 9.53 -12.41
C LYS A 110 7.96 10.72 -12.87
N ALA A 111 7.88 11.04 -14.18
CA ALA A 111 8.61 12.18 -14.77
C ALA A 111 8.22 13.51 -14.11
N TYR A 112 6.94 13.69 -13.74
CA TYR A 112 6.50 14.88 -13.03
C TYR A 112 7.22 15.03 -11.67
N TYR A 113 7.23 14.00 -10.83
CA TYR A 113 7.88 14.07 -9.52
C TYR A 113 9.40 14.21 -9.63
N THR A 114 10.04 13.45 -10.52
CA THR A 114 11.49 13.55 -10.72
C THR A 114 11.89 14.90 -11.34
N GLY A 115 11.03 15.49 -12.18
CA GLY A 115 11.18 16.84 -12.71
C GLY A 115 11.10 17.94 -11.64
N LEU A 116 10.41 17.69 -10.52
CA LEU A 116 10.40 18.55 -9.34
C LEU A 116 11.62 18.34 -8.43
N GLY A 117 12.49 17.38 -8.73
CA GLY A 117 13.70 17.08 -7.98
C GLY A 117 13.55 15.98 -6.91
N TYR A 118 12.39 15.30 -6.83
CA TYR A 118 12.20 14.17 -5.91
C TYR A 118 12.85 12.90 -6.45
N GLU A 119 13.50 12.14 -5.58
CA GLU A 119 14.16 10.88 -5.95
C GLU A 119 13.12 9.76 -6.16
N LEU A 120 13.27 8.98 -7.25
CA LEU A 120 12.63 7.68 -7.41
C LEU A 120 13.44 6.64 -6.62
N THR A 121 13.02 6.36 -5.40
CA THR A 121 13.76 5.52 -4.47
C THR A 121 13.56 4.03 -4.73
N CYS A 122 12.36 3.62 -5.11
CA CYS A 122 12.07 2.21 -5.38
C CYS A 122 11.06 2.07 -6.51
N GLU A 123 11.30 1.12 -7.40
CA GLU A 123 10.34 0.73 -8.43
C GLU A 123 10.14 -0.77 -8.43
N ILE A 124 8.90 -1.20 -8.29
CA ILE A 124 8.46 -2.59 -8.30
C ILE A 124 7.78 -2.85 -9.65
N ILE A 125 8.32 -3.80 -10.41
CA ILE A 125 7.77 -4.23 -11.70
C ILE A 125 7.33 -5.68 -11.56
N GLY A 126 6.05 -5.91 -11.67
CA GLY A 126 5.49 -7.27 -11.58
C GLY A 126 4.06 -7.28 -11.06
N ARG A 127 3.45 -8.46 -11.01
CA ARG A 127 2.12 -8.68 -10.41
C ARG A 127 0.96 -7.92 -11.08
N GLY A 128 1.11 -7.56 -12.36
CA GLY A 128 0.03 -6.97 -13.16
C GLY A 128 -0.11 -5.46 -13.05
N HIS A 129 0.72 -4.79 -12.25
CA HIS A 129 0.85 -3.35 -12.19
C HIS A 129 2.26 -2.95 -11.71
N ARG A 130 2.65 -1.73 -11.99
CA ARG A 130 3.91 -1.14 -11.53
C ARG A 130 3.65 -0.26 -10.32
N VAL A 131 4.64 -0.19 -9.43
CA VAL A 131 4.59 0.65 -8.22
C VAL A 131 5.90 1.40 -8.12
N SER A 132 5.83 2.70 -7.86
CA SER A 132 7.00 3.55 -7.58
C SER A 132 6.87 4.24 -6.25
N TYR A 133 7.97 4.33 -5.51
CA TYR A 133 8.09 5.13 -4.30
C TYR A 133 8.95 6.36 -4.61
N ILE A 134 8.36 7.52 -4.45
CA ILE A 134 8.99 8.83 -4.61
C ILE A 134 9.33 9.37 -3.22
N ASP A 135 10.58 9.78 -3.00
CA ASP A 135 11.01 10.34 -1.72
C ASP A 135 10.50 11.77 -1.53
N THR A 136 9.38 11.89 -0.89
CA THR A 136 8.76 13.16 -0.49
C THR A 136 8.86 13.40 1.01
N VAL A 137 9.67 12.59 1.72
CA VAL A 137 9.75 12.57 3.19
C VAL A 137 10.20 13.90 3.76
N ALA A 138 11.19 14.55 3.14
CA ALA A 138 11.73 15.81 3.65
C ALA A 138 10.69 16.94 3.71
N ASP A 139 9.77 16.98 2.73
CA ASP A 139 8.76 18.04 2.63
C ASP A 139 7.45 17.66 3.34
N PHE A 140 7.05 16.38 3.31
CA PHE A 140 5.71 15.96 3.73
C PHE A 140 5.71 14.93 4.86
N GLY A 141 6.85 14.34 5.23
CA GLY A 141 6.96 13.35 6.30
C GLY A 141 6.50 11.94 5.91
N PHE A 142 6.34 11.65 4.61
CA PHE A 142 5.97 10.33 4.08
C PHE A 142 6.44 10.18 2.63
N PHE A 143 6.54 8.94 2.15
CA PHE A 143 6.73 8.67 0.73
C PHE A 143 5.44 8.88 -0.07
N THR A 144 5.57 9.32 -1.31
CA THR A 144 4.48 9.25 -2.28
C THR A 144 4.60 7.96 -3.08
N GLU A 145 3.60 7.09 -2.97
CA GLU A 145 3.49 5.89 -3.78
C GLU A 145 2.65 6.16 -5.02
N VAL A 146 3.16 5.75 -6.18
CA VAL A 146 2.47 5.84 -7.46
C VAL A 146 2.22 4.43 -7.98
N VAL A 147 0.96 4.06 -8.14
CA VAL A 147 0.55 2.76 -8.66
C VAL A 147 -0.01 2.91 -10.06
N GLU A 148 0.46 2.06 -10.98
CA GLU A 148 -0.11 1.97 -12.32
C GLU A 148 -1.52 1.37 -12.28
N SER A 149 -2.48 2.08 -12.84
CA SER A 149 -3.85 1.59 -12.97
C SER A 149 -3.94 0.43 -13.95
N SER A 150 -4.54 -0.67 -13.51
CA SER A 150 -4.91 -1.78 -14.38
C SER A 150 -6.32 -2.26 -14.04
N ALA A 151 -6.99 -2.90 -15.00
CA ALA A 151 -8.33 -3.44 -14.75
C ALA A 151 -8.33 -4.45 -13.58
N GLY A 152 -7.27 -5.28 -13.47
CA GLY A 152 -7.12 -6.23 -12.38
C GLY A 152 -6.94 -5.56 -11.02
N PHE A 153 -6.12 -4.51 -10.95
CA PHE A 153 -5.91 -3.75 -9.71
C PHE A 153 -7.20 -3.04 -9.26
N LEU A 154 -7.90 -2.39 -10.19
CA LEU A 154 -9.18 -1.72 -9.87
C LEU A 154 -10.25 -2.72 -9.42
N ALA A 155 -10.32 -3.91 -10.03
CA ALA A 155 -11.23 -4.97 -9.59
C ALA A 155 -10.89 -5.46 -8.17
N GLN A 156 -9.60 -5.59 -7.83
CA GLN A 156 -9.18 -5.94 -6.47
C GLN A 156 -9.57 -4.86 -5.45
N LEU A 157 -9.39 -3.59 -5.77
CA LEU A 157 -9.82 -2.48 -4.90
C LEU A 157 -11.34 -2.51 -4.67
N ALA A 158 -12.12 -2.72 -5.72
CA ALA A 158 -13.58 -2.83 -5.63
C ALA A 158 -14.01 -4.02 -4.77
N GLN A 159 -13.36 -5.17 -4.90
CA GLN A 159 -13.65 -6.35 -4.10
C GLN A 159 -13.35 -6.11 -2.61
N ILE A 160 -12.22 -5.50 -2.29
CA ILE A 160 -11.88 -5.14 -0.90
C ILE A 160 -12.92 -4.18 -0.33
N SER A 161 -13.27 -3.14 -1.07
CA SER A 161 -14.29 -2.16 -0.66
C SER A 161 -15.64 -2.81 -0.38
N GLN A 162 -16.10 -3.72 -1.27
CA GLN A 162 -17.35 -4.45 -1.07
C GLN A 162 -17.29 -5.37 0.15
N THR A 163 -16.19 -6.11 0.31
CA THR A 163 -15.99 -7.00 1.47
C THR A 163 -16.05 -6.23 2.79
N CYS A 164 -15.51 -5.02 2.83
CA CYS A 164 -15.56 -4.17 4.02
C CYS A 164 -16.96 -3.56 4.24
N ALA A 165 -17.68 -3.19 3.18
CA ALA A 165 -19.04 -2.68 3.27
C ALA A 165 -20.03 -3.73 3.81
N ASP A 166 -19.81 -5.00 3.48
CA ASP A 166 -20.65 -6.13 3.90
C ASP A 166 -20.21 -6.75 5.24
N TRP A 167 -19.20 -6.19 5.90
CA TRP A 167 -18.65 -6.75 7.13
C TRP A 167 -19.60 -6.56 8.33
N ASP A 168 -19.86 -7.65 9.00
CA ASP A 168 -20.76 -7.74 10.18
C ASP A 168 -20.04 -7.56 11.54
N GLY A 169 -18.73 -7.27 11.53
CA GLY A 169 -17.92 -7.17 12.73
C GLY A 169 -17.27 -8.49 13.18
N VAL A 170 -17.58 -9.60 12.52
CA VAL A 170 -17.01 -10.92 12.84
C VAL A 170 -15.78 -11.20 11.95
N ASP A 171 -14.81 -11.96 12.50
CA ASP A 171 -13.58 -12.32 11.81
C ASP A 171 -12.87 -11.09 11.17
N PRO A 172 -12.35 -10.17 12.01
CA PRO A 172 -11.80 -8.92 11.54
C PRO A 172 -10.48 -9.07 10.74
N VAL A 173 -9.87 -10.25 10.78
CA VAL A 173 -8.65 -10.59 10.03
C VAL A 173 -8.88 -11.86 9.24
N ARG A 174 -8.78 -11.74 7.92
CA ARG A 174 -9.04 -12.82 6.97
C ARG A 174 -7.82 -13.10 6.13
N LEU A 175 -7.33 -14.34 6.19
CA LEU A 175 -6.17 -14.75 5.41
C LEU A 175 -6.61 -15.09 3.98
N LEU A 176 -6.03 -14.43 2.98
CA LEU A 176 -6.24 -14.78 1.59
C LEU A 176 -5.43 -16.05 1.26
N THR A 177 -6.10 -17.07 0.77
CA THR A 177 -5.51 -18.34 0.34
C THR A 177 -5.86 -18.59 -1.13
N ARG A 178 -5.30 -19.66 -1.71
CA ARG A 178 -5.65 -20.06 -3.09
C ARG A 178 -7.12 -20.45 -3.22
N ASP A 179 -7.73 -20.92 -2.14
CA ASP A 179 -9.11 -21.41 -2.09
C ASP A 179 -10.09 -20.32 -1.60
N GLY A 180 -9.64 -19.06 -1.49
CA GLY A 180 -10.40 -17.93 -1.00
C GLY A 180 -9.99 -17.48 0.40
N TYR A 181 -10.88 -16.81 1.10
CA TYR A 181 -10.64 -16.32 2.46
C TYR A 181 -10.88 -17.41 3.51
N ARG A 182 -10.05 -17.43 4.54
CA ARG A 182 -10.31 -18.15 5.77
C ARG A 182 -10.12 -17.24 6.99
N PRO A 183 -10.87 -17.42 8.07
CA PRO A 183 -10.60 -16.81 9.36
C PRO A 183 -9.19 -17.18 9.84
N ARG A 184 -8.63 -16.36 10.69
CA ARG A 184 -7.39 -16.66 11.39
C ARG A 184 -7.59 -17.79 12.41
#